data_2c84cda7baca398c11438fc13948bc6f
#
_entry.id   2c84cda7baca398c11438fc13948bc6f
#
_cell.length_a   1.000
_cell.length_b   1.000
_cell.length_c   1.000
_cell.angle_alpha   90.00
_cell.angle_beta   90.00
_cell.angle_gamma   90.00
#
_symmetry.space_group_name_H-M   'P 1'
#
loop_
_entity.id
_entity.type
_entity.pdbx_description
1 polymer ?
#
loop_
_entity_poly.entity_id
_entity_poly.type
_entity_poly.pdbx_seq_one_letter_code
_entity_poly.pdbx_strand_id
1 'polypeptide(L)' 'MSQTLQFKVFCIEQYKKEHNMSGAEVMQKFKQFGVFDYIGSFFDVLHSNGAKYIVEDIDMFIAARQ' A
#
# COMPACT_ATOMS: atom_id res chain seq x y z
N MET A 1 -8.44 -8.58 14.92
CA MET A 1 -7.67 -7.71 14.02
C MET A 1 -8.62 -7.04 13.05
N SER A 2 -8.49 -5.75 12.81
CA SER A 2 -9.40 -5.03 11.94
C SER A 2 -9.17 -5.40 10.48
N GLN A 3 -10.23 -5.26 9.67
CA GLN A 3 -10.12 -5.49 8.23
C GLN A 3 -9.13 -4.52 7.59
N THR A 4 -9.10 -3.28 8.08
CA THR A 4 -8.19 -2.27 7.56
C THR A 4 -6.73 -2.66 7.82
N LEU A 5 -6.43 -3.17 9.01
CA LEU A 5 -5.07 -3.61 9.32
C LEU A 5 -4.66 -4.80 8.46
N GLN A 6 -5.56 -5.77 8.29
CA GLN A 6 -5.30 -6.92 7.43
C GLN A 6 -5.03 -6.48 5.99
N PHE A 7 -5.78 -5.49 5.51
CA PHE A 7 -5.62 -4.96 4.17
C PHE A 7 -4.28 -4.24 4.02
N LYS A 8 -3.84 -3.50 5.05
CA LYS A 8 -2.54 -2.84 5.01
C LYS A 8 -1.41 -3.87 4.89
N VAL A 9 -1.51 -4.98 5.61
CA VAL A 9 -0.54 -6.07 5.51
C VAL A 9 -0.55 -6.65 4.10
N PHE A 10 -1.74 -6.88 3.54
CA PHE A 10 -1.89 -7.36 2.16
C PHE A 10 -1.19 -6.42 1.18
N CYS A 11 -1.37 -5.10 1.33
CA CYS A 11 -0.74 -4.12 0.46
C CYS A 11 0.78 -4.18 0.54
N ILE A 12 1.32 -4.36 1.75
CA ILE A 12 2.76 -4.51 1.93
C ILE A 12 3.26 -5.73 1.17
N GLU A 13 2.58 -6.87 1.30
CA GLU A 13 3.01 -8.11 0.65
C GLU A 13 2.95 -7.99 -0.87
N GLN A 14 1.91 -7.38 -1.41
CA GLN A 14 1.80 -7.21 -2.85
C GLN A 14 2.85 -6.24 -3.38
N TYR A 15 3.10 -5.16 -2.65
CA TYR A 15 4.12 -4.18 -3.05
C TYR A 15 5.51 -4.80 -3.05
N LYS A 16 5.82 -5.63 -2.05
CA LYS A 16 7.09 -6.37 -2.00
C LYS A 16 7.30 -7.18 -3.27
N LYS A 17 6.28 -7.91 -3.69
CA LYS A 17 6.37 -8.77 -4.88
C LYS A 17 6.57 -7.97 -6.15
N GLU A 18 5.78 -6.91 -6.32
CA GLU A 18 5.82 -6.11 -7.54
C GLU A 18 7.12 -5.35 -7.70
N HIS A 19 7.70 -4.90 -6.59
CA HIS A 19 8.91 -4.07 -6.61
C HIS A 19 10.17 -4.82 -6.19
N ASN A 20 10.04 -6.11 -5.86
CA ASN A 20 11.16 -6.94 -5.42
C ASN A 20 11.90 -6.28 -4.24
N MET A 21 11.13 -5.83 -3.25
CA MET A 21 11.64 -5.16 -2.06
C MET A 21 11.46 -6.01 -0.82
N SER A 22 12.24 -5.75 0.22
CA SER A 22 12.03 -6.38 1.51
C SER A 22 10.85 -5.72 2.24
N GLY A 23 10.29 -6.44 3.23
CA GLY A 23 9.22 -5.88 4.05
C GLY A 23 9.65 -4.62 4.78
N ALA A 24 10.88 -4.60 5.30
CA ALA A 24 11.41 -3.44 6.01
C ALA A 24 11.51 -2.21 5.09
N GLU A 25 11.95 -2.42 3.85
CA GLU A 25 12.03 -1.33 2.88
C GLU A 25 10.65 -0.77 2.53
N VAL A 26 9.68 -1.65 2.34
CA VAL A 26 8.31 -1.23 2.04
C VAL A 26 7.72 -0.47 3.22
N MET A 27 7.89 -0.98 4.44
CA MET A 27 7.40 -0.32 5.64
C MET A 27 7.93 1.09 5.76
N GLN A 28 9.23 1.26 5.56
CA GLN A 28 9.87 2.56 5.65
C GLN A 28 9.34 3.51 4.59
N LYS A 29 9.21 3.03 3.36
CA LYS A 29 8.69 3.84 2.25
C LYS A 29 7.24 4.26 2.52
N PHE A 30 6.42 3.34 2.99
CA PHE A 30 5.02 3.63 3.28
C PHE A 30 4.89 4.65 4.41
N LYS A 31 5.75 4.57 5.43
CA LYS A 31 5.76 5.58 6.50
C LYS A 31 6.18 6.94 5.98
N GLN A 32 7.22 6.96 5.16
CA GLN A 32 7.78 8.20 4.63
C GLN A 32 6.76 9.01 3.84
N PHE A 33 5.94 8.33 3.05
CA PHE A 33 5.00 9.00 2.14
C PHE A 33 3.56 9.02 2.64
N GLY A 34 3.30 8.55 3.85
CA GLY A 34 1.96 8.55 4.41
C GLY A 34 1.01 7.55 3.76
N VAL A 35 1.55 6.46 3.22
CA VAL A 35 0.75 5.46 2.49
C VAL A 35 -0.23 4.75 3.40
N PHE A 36 0.15 4.48 4.67
CA PHE A 36 -0.76 3.78 5.59
C PHE A 36 -2.02 4.60 5.86
N ASP A 37 -1.89 5.92 6.02
CA ASP A 37 -3.05 6.79 6.20
C ASP A 37 -3.90 6.81 4.94
N TYR A 38 -3.27 6.85 3.78
CA TYR A 38 -3.96 6.81 2.49
C TYR A 38 -4.78 5.53 2.35
N ILE A 39 -4.16 4.38 2.64
CA ILE A 39 -4.84 3.09 2.56
C ILE A 39 -6.04 3.05 3.51
N GLY A 40 -5.88 3.55 4.72
CA GLY A 40 -6.95 3.59 5.70
C GLY A 40 -8.11 4.48 5.27
N SER A 41 -7.79 5.66 4.72
CA SER A 41 -8.81 6.62 4.27
C SER A 41 -9.60 6.13 3.07
N PHE A 42 -8.97 5.35 2.18
CA PHE A 42 -9.60 4.89 0.95
C PHE A 42 -9.81 3.38 0.92
N PHE A 43 -9.89 2.77 2.09
CA PHE A 43 -10.06 1.33 2.22
C PHE A 43 -11.23 0.80 1.40
N ASP A 44 -12.39 1.45 1.48
CA ASP A 44 -13.60 0.97 0.80
C ASP A 44 -13.43 0.90 -0.71
N VAL A 45 -12.71 1.85 -1.27
CA VAL A 45 -12.44 1.89 -2.71
C VAL A 45 -11.34 0.90 -3.08
N LEU A 46 -10.23 0.95 -2.33
CA LEU A 46 -9.05 0.17 -2.69
C LEU A 46 -9.27 -1.33 -2.54
N HIS A 47 -9.91 -1.77 -1.45
CA HIS A 47 -10.02 -3.19 -1.18
C HIS A 47 -10.94 -3.92 -2.18
N SER A 48 -11.72 -3.18 -2.96
CA SER A 48 -12.58 -3.73 -3.99
C SER A 48 -11.85 -4.03 -5.29
N ASN A 49 -10.59 -3.64 -5.41
CA ASN A 49 -9.82 -3.77 -6.63
C ASN A 49 -8.79 -4.88 -6.54
N GLY A 50 -8.26 -5.31 -7.69
CA GLY A 50 -7.25 -6.37 -7.72
C GLY A 50 -5.90 -5.86 -7.23
N ALA A 51 -5.03 -6.82 -6.87
CA ALA A 51 -3.72 -6.52 -6.30
C ALA A 51 -2.88 -5.61 -7.20
N LYS A 52 -2.88 -5.87 -8.51
CA LYS A 52 -2.09 -5.07 -9.45
C LYS A 52 -2.56 -3.62 -9.48
N TYR A 53 -3.88 -3.42 -9.51
CA TYR A 53 -4.45 -2.07 -9.48
C TYR A 53 -4.04 -1.34 -8.21
N ILE A 54 -4.09 -2.03 -7.06
CA ILE A 54 -3.76 -1.44 -5.76
C ILE A 54 -2.30 -0.97 -5.74
N VAL A 55 -1.38 -1.81 -6.24
CA VAL A 55 0.05 -1.44 -6.28
C VAL A 55 0.26 -0.24 -7.19
N GLU A 56 -0.37 -0.23 -8.37
CA GLU A 56 -0.25 0.90 -9.30
C GLU A 56 -0.78 2.19 -8.68
N ASP A 57 -1.90 2.10 -7.97
CA ASP A 57 -2.49 3.25 -7.30
C ASP A 57 -1.56 3.80 -6.21
N ILE A 58 -0.96 2.92 -5.43
CA ILE A 58 0.01 3.33 -4.40
C ILE A 58 1.23 3.98 -5.05
N ASP A 59 1.72 3.43 -6.16
CA ASP A 59 2.85 4.03 -6.88
C ASP A 59 2.53 5.45 -7.35
N MET A 60 1.33 5.66 -7.85
CA MET A 60 0.89 7.00 -8.28
C MET A 60 0.82 7.96 -7.09
N PHE A 61 0.31 7.47 -5.96
CA PHE A 61 0.23 8.27 -4.74
C PHE A 61 1.62 8.71 -4.28
N ILE A 62 2.58 7.79 -4.27
CA ILE A 62 3.95 8.08 -3.87
C ILE A 62 4.62 9.04 -4.86
N ALA A 63 4.44 8.80 -6.16
CA ALA A 63 5.04 9.65 -7.19
C ALA A 63 4.58 11.10 -7.06
N ALA A 64 3.34 11.32 -6.69
CA ALA A 64 2.80 12.66 -6.52
C ALA A 64 3.41 13.39 -5.32
N ARG A 65 4.06 12.67 -4.41
CA ARG A 65 4.66 13.24 -3.19
C ARG A 65 6.18 13.29 -3.22
N GLN A 66 6.79 12.76 -4.23
CA GLN A 66 8.25 12.81 -4.38
C GLN A 66 8.74 14.17 -4.87
#